data_a46e5f284eb10f8e3f5686dfc45db05f
#
_entry.id   a46e5f284eb10f8e3f5686dfc45db05f
#
_cell.length_a   1.000
_cell.length_b   1.000
_cell.length_c   1.000
_cell.angle_alpha   90.00
_cell.angle_beta   90.00
_cell.angle_gamma   90.00
#
_symmetry.space_group_name_H-M   'P 1'
#
loop_
_entity.id
_entity.type
_entity.pdbx_description
1 polymer ?
#
loop_
_entity_poly.entity_id
_entity_poly.type
_entity_poly.pdbx_seq_one_letter_code
_entity_poly.pdbx_strand_id
1 'polypeptide(L)'
;IRGGEVIDGTGAAARRADVAVSDGRIVTIGDCAGREALRVIDALGQVVAPGFIDIHTHSDFTLPLNPQAESKIRQGVTTEVVGNCGYSTAPVLPGQADKLKDFLAAGAPWLSFRETSFAEYMDTFPQTSVNTVMQVGHATLRLMTMGMEDRAPTAQELSEMESLLEEALDAGALGMSCGLFTAPGNYADFDELASLARVLKQRGATYASHIRDEANHVLEAIDEAISVGETTGVRVQIAHIKLSGLDNWGRTEELLGRIEAARGRGVDVHCDQYPYTAGTNPLRNLLPLWVQAGGIEAMLERLVDPQAIERMRQDIQRDGLTNFGRVASWDAVRIAISPNQPEIAGRTIEEAASERECDPLTAACEILAADQGHTRIVVASMSEDDVQEILRSPMVMIGSDGNSLAIHGITSQGRPHPRFYGTFARVLGHYVRDLGILSLPLAIHKMTGGSADALRMYDRGKLLEGNWADITVFDPAQIGEMASYDDPHQYAKGISTVIVNGKVVIEAGEHTGELPGKVLRRGLNGVG
;
A
#
# COMPACT_ATOMS: atom_id res chain seq x y z
N ILE A 1 -20.25 -16.17 -17.39
CA ILE A 1 -20.96 -15.44 -16.32
C ILE A 1 -22.23 -14.90 -16.95
N ARG A 2 -23.40 -15.19 -16.35
CA ARG A 2 -24.70 -14.86 -16.95
C ARG A 2 -25.55 -13.96 -16.06
N GLY A 3 -26.30 -13.06 -16.72
CA GLY A 3 -27.41 -12.30 -16.11
C GLY A 3 -26.99 -11.19 -15.15
N GLY A 4 -25.71 -10.90 -15.03
CA GLY A 4 -25.19 -9.91 -14.11
C GLY A 4 -25.35 -8.47 -14.60
N GLU A 5 -25.19 -7.53 -13.68
CA GLU A 5 -25.07 -6.11 -13.97
C GLU A 5 -23.59 -5.77 -14.19
N VAL A 6 -23.21 -5.60 -15.46
CA VAL A 6 -21.80 -5.39 -15.85
C VAL A 6 -21.44 -3.91 -15.68
N ILE A 7 -20.38 -3.64 -14.87
CA ILE A 7 -19.71 -2.36 -14.73
C ILE A 7 -18.28 -2.56 -15.22
N ASP A 8 -17.97 -2.03 -16.40
CA ASP A 8 -16.79 -2.43 -17.17
C ASP A 8 -15.47 -1.79 -16.76
N GLY A 9 -15.46 -0.97 -15.72
CA GLY A 9 -14.26 -0.29 -15.20
C GLY A 9 -13.88 1.01 -15.92
N THR A 10 -14.62 1.41 -16.96
CA THR A 10 -14.36 2.68 -17.69
C THR A 10 -14.95 3.91 -16.99
N GLY A 11 -15.79 3.72 -15.97
CA GLY A 11 -16.63 4.76 -15.37
C GLY A 11 -18.00 4.90 -16.03
N ALA A 12 -18.29 4.12 -17.06
CA ALA A 12 -19.60 4.09 -17.72
C ALA A 12 -20.67 3.47 -16.82
N ALA A 13 -21.94 3.80 -17.10
CA ALA A 13 -23.08 3.25 -16.37
C ALA A 13 -23.16 1.72 -16.52
N ALA A 14 -23.68 1.07 -15.47
CA ALA A 14 -23.92 -0.37 -15.47
C ALA A 14 -24.89 -0.79 -16.60
N ARG A 15 -24.68 -1.97 -17.15
CA ARG A 15 -25.55 -2.59 -18.15
C ARG A 15 -25.72 -4.08 -17.92
N ARG A 16 -26.88 -4.62 -18.19
CA ARG A 16 -27.10 -6.06 -18.10
C ARG A 16 -26.46 -6.75 -19.29
N ALA A 17 -25.56 -7.69 -19.04
CA ALA A 17 -24.88 -8.48 -20.07
C ALA A 17 -24.32 -9.77 -19.49
N ASP A 18 -24.03 -10.73 -20.38
CA ASP A 18 -23.21 -11.90 -20.06
C ASP A 18 -21.74 -11.60 -20.37
N VAL A 19 -20.81 -12.32 -19.70
CA VAL A 19 -19.38 -12.25 -19.97
C VAL A 19 -18.87 -13.66 -20.26
N ALA A 20 -18.39 -13.91 -21.47
CA ALA A 20 -17.79 -15.18 -21.87
C ALA A 20 -16.26 -15.10 -21.77
N VAL A 21 -15.66 -16.15 -21.23
CA VAL A 21 -14.21 -16.29 -21.04
C VAL A 21 -13.73 -17.57 -21.71
N SER A 22 -12.63 -17.48 -22.48
CA SER A 22 -11.91 -18.61 -23.05
C SER A 22 -10.40 -18.33 -23.02
N ASP A 23 -9.62 -19.35 -22.72
CA ASP A 23 -8.14 -19.27 -22.70
C ASP A 23 -7.59 -18.12 -21.86
N GLY A 24 -8.26 -17.85 -20.75
CA GLY A 24 -7.87 -16.79 -19.81
C GLY A 24 -8.26 -15.37 -20.23
N ARG A 25 -8.95 -15.20 -21.36
CA ARG A 25 -9.33 -13.90 -21.88
C ARG A 25 -10.85 -13.75 -22.02
N ILE A 26 -11.32 -12.52 -21.94
CA ILE A 26 -12.70 -12.13 -22.23
C ILE A 26 -12.90 -12.20 -23.75
N VAL A 27 -13.84 -13.03 -24.20
CA VAL A 27 -14.12 -13.23 -25.63
C VAL A 27 -15.42 -12.62 -26.10
N THR A 28 -16.35 -12.34 -25.19
CA THR A 28 -17.63 -11.67 -25.53
C THR A 28 -18.20 -11.01 -24.29
N ILE A 29 -18.74 -9.79 -24.47
CA ILE A 29 -19.56 -9.09 -23.48
C ILE A 29 -20.89 -8.69 -24.16
N GLY A 30 -21.96 -9.43 -23.87
CA GLY A 30 -23.27 -9.23 -24.50
C GLY A 30 -24.19 -10.40 -24.24
N ASP A 31 -25.04 -10.73 -25.22
CA ASP A 31 -25.92 -11.88 -25.15
C ASP A 31 -25.14 -13.17 -25.53
N CYS A 32 -25.05 -14.09 -24.57
CA CYS A 32 -24.46 -15.41 -24.77
C CYS A 32 -25.52 -16.54 -24.79
N ALA A 33 -26.80 -16.21 -25.02
CA ALA A 33 -27.85 -17.21 -25.10
C ALA A 33 -27.56 -18.23 -26.21
N GLY A 34 -27.74 -19.52 -25.92
CA GLY A 34 -27.48 -20.60 -26.85
C GLY A 34 -26.00 -21.00 -27.05
N ARG A 35 -25.05 -20.30 -26.43
CA ARG A 35 -23.64 -20.75 -26.41
C ARG A 35 -23.43 -21.86 -25.37
N GLU A 36 -22.67 -22.87 -25.77
CA GLU A 36 -22.21 -23.90 -24.83
C GLU A 36 -21.01 -23.39 -24.03
N ALA A 37 -20.95 -23.79 -22.75
CA ALA A 37 -19.84 -23.49 -21.88
C ALA A 37 -19.56 -24.69 -20.97
N LEU A 38 -18.30 -24.91 -20.63
CA LEU A 38 -17.87 -25.92 -19.67
C LEU A 38 -18.39 -25.60 -18.25
N ARG A 39 -18.54 -24.30 -17.96
CA ARG A 39 -19.01 -23.80 -16.68
C ARG A 39 -19.84 -22.54 -16.88
N VAL A 40 -20.94 -22.45 -16.15
CA VAL A 40 -21.79 -21.25 -16.10
C VAL A 40 -21.83 -20.74 -14.65
N ILE A 41 -21.50 -19.47 -14.48
CA ILE A 41 -21.62 -18.76 -13.21
C ILE A 41 -22.86 -17.87 -13.30
N ASP A 42 -23.83 -18.08 -12.44
CA ASP A 42 -25.04 -17.25 -12.35
C ASP A 42 -24.73 -16.00 -11.54
N ALA A 43 -24.87 -14.83 -12.15
CA ALA A 43 -24.67 -13.53 -11.54
C ALA A 43 -25.97 -12.70 -11.46
N LEU A 44 -27.13 -13.36 -11.50
CA LEU A 44 -28.41 -12.65 -11.44
C LEU A 44 -28.51 -11.87 -10.12
N GLY A 45 -28.76 -10.55 -10.22
CA GLY A 45 -28.82 -9.65 -9.06
C GLY A 45 -27.46 -9.25 -8.49
N GLN A 46 -26.36 -9.66 -9.14
CA GLN A 46 -25.01 -9.31 -8.74
C GLN A 46 -24.34 -8.38 -9.77
N VAL A 47 -23.33 -7.68 -9.32
CA VAL A 47 -22.44 -6.86 -10.15
C VAL A 47 -21.29 -7.73 -10.67
N VAL A 48 -21.01 -7.59 -11.97
CA VAL A 48 -19.82 -8.17 -12.61
C VAL A 48 -18.88 -7.02 -12.99
N ALA A 49 -17.74 -6.96 -12.33
CA ALA A 49 -16.74 -5.90 -12.51
C ALA A 49 -15.39 -6.51 -12.90
N PRO A 50 -14.44 -5.70 -13.45
CA PRO A 50 -13.04 -6.13 -13.50
C PRO A 50 -12.55 -6.49 -12.11
N GLY A 51 -11.60 -7.41 -12.01
CA GLY A 51 -10.89 -7.67 -10.77
C GLY A 51 -10.20 -6.41 -10.26
N PHE A 52 -10.28 -6.17 -8.96
CA PHE A 52 -9.74 -4.96 -8.37
C PHE A 52 -8.21 -4.96 -8.40
N ILE A 53 -7.64 -3.78 -8.61
CA ILE A 53 -6.19 -3.54 -8.60
C ILE A 53 -5.88 -2.74 -7.35
N ASP A 54 -5.20 -3.37 -6.40
CA ASP A 54 -4.66 -2.69 -5.22
C ASP A 54 -3.34 -2.02 -5.61
N ILE A 55 -3.43 -0.72 -5.90
CA ILE A 55 -2.32 0.07 -6.43
C ILE A 55 -1.21 0.33 -5.40
N HIS A 56 -1.49 0.04 -4.12
CA HIS A 56 -0.57 0.30 -3.02
C HIS A 56 -0.64 -0.79 -1.96
N THR A 57 0.36 -1.68 -1.92
CA THR A 57 0.47 -2.74 -0.90
C THR A 57 1.91 -2.98 -0.44
N HIS A 58 2.03 -3.72 0.66
CA HIS A 58 3.28 -4.26 1.21
C HIS A 58 3.23 -5.80 1.24
N SER A 59 2.50 -6.38 0.31
CA SER A 59 2.26 -7.83 0.27
C SER A 59 3.46 -8.66 -0.18
N ASP A 60 4.53 -8.05 -0.69
CA ASP A 60 5.83 -8.68 -0.85
C ASP A 60 6.39 -9.24 0.48
N PHE A 61 5.94 -8.71 1.63
CA PHE A 61 6.27 -9.22 2.96
C PHE A 61 5.50 -10.49 3.35
N THR A 62 4.38 -10.77 2.71
CA THR A 62 3.44 -11.80 3.17
C THR A 62 3.04 -12.81 2.12
N LEU A 63 2.99 -12.45 0.84
CA LEU A 63 2.67 -13.38 -0.26
C LEU A 63 3.56 -14.63 -0.30
N PRO A 64 4.87 -14.57 0.01
CA PRO A 64 5.69 -15.77 0.09
C PRO A 64 5.25 -16.77 1.18
N LEU A 65 4.53 -16.30 2.20
CA LEU A 65 4.03 -17.11 3.33
C LEU A 65 2.54 -17.40 3.23
N ASN A 66 1.79 -16.56 2.53
CA ASN A 66 0.36 -16.67 2.28
C ASN A 66 0.06 -16.53 0.78
N PRO A 67 0.45 -17.51 -0.06
CA PRO A 67 0.30 -17.42 -1.51
C PRO A 67 -1.17 -17.40 -1.97
N GLN A 68 -2.10 -17.81 -1.13
CA GLN A 68 -3.54 -17.69 -1.39
C GLN A 68 -4.05 -16.24 -1.34
N ALA A 69 -3.26 -15.30 -0.84
CA ALA A 69 -3.62 -13.88 -0.78
C ALA A 69 -5.00 -13.63 -0.13
N GLU A 70 -5.33 -14.39 0.92
CA GLU A 70 -6.72 -14.56 1.39
C GLU A 70 -7.43 -13.26 1.70
N SER A 71 -6.81 -12.32 2.44
CA SER A 71 -7.46 -11.06 2.79
C SER A 71 -7.68 -10.15 1.58
N LYS A 72 -6.89 -10.29 0.51
CA LYS A 72 -7.01 -9.50 -0.72
C LYS A 72 -7.99 -10.10 -1.71
N ILE A 73 -7.81 -11.38 -2.03
CA ILE A 73 -8.67 -12.06 -3.01
C ILE A 73 -10.14 -12.08 -2.56
N ARG A 74 -10.39 -12.20 -1.24
CA ARG A 74 -11.75 -12.17 -0.66
C ARG A 74 -12.37 -10.76 -0.63
N GLN A 75 -11.61 -9.71 -0.98
CA GLN A 75 -12.13 -8.38 -1.27
C GLN A 75 -12.36 -8.13 -2.77
N GLY A 76 -12.07 -9.12 -3.63
CA GLY A 76 -12.16 -8.98 -5.08
C GLY A 76 -10.87 -8.46 -5.74
N VAL A 77 -9.79 -8.34 -5.01
CA VAL A 77 -8.48 -7.92 -5.55
C VAL A 77 -7.88 -9.07 -6.36
N THR A 78 -7.46 -8.77 -7.58
CA THR A 78 -6.82 -9.72 -8.51
C THR A 78 -5.39 -9.33 -8.86
N THR A 79 -4.99 -8.11 -8.52
CA THR A 79 -3.65 -7.59 -8.78
C THR A 79 -3.21 -6.69 -7.64
N GLU A 80 -1.98 -6.88 -7.16
CA GLU A 80 -1.36 -6.07 -6.10
C GLU A 80 -0.07 -5.43 -6.60
N VAL A 81 0.12 -4.13 -6.34
CA VAL A 81 1.40 -3.44 -6.52
C VAL A 81 2.16 -3.48 -5.20
N VAL A 82 3.35 -4.06 -5.21
CA VAL A 82 4.21 -4.27 -4.03
C VAL A 82 5.51 -3.48 -4.14
N GLY A 83 6.27 -3.44 -3.04
CA GLY A 83 7.52 -2.68 -2.99
C GLY A 83 7.30 -1.18 -2.82
N ASN A 84 6.27 -0.78 -2.06
CA ASN A 84 5.89 0.61 -1.82
C ASN A 84 6.64 1.25 -0.65
N CYS A 85 6.50 2.58 -0.50
CA CYS A 85 7.02 3.40 0.60
C CYS A 85 8.54 3.28 0.81
N GLY A 86 9.28 3.00 -0.25
CA GLY A 86 10.74 2.83 -0.18
C GLY A 86 11.19 1.46 0.31
N TYR A 87 10.27 0.56 0.61
CA TYR A 87 10.56 -0.79 1.09
C TYR A 87 10.43 -1.81 -0.04
N SER A 88 11.45 -2.64 -0.23
CA SER A 88 11.38 -3.84 -1.06
C SER A 88 12.23 -4.95 -0.46
N THR A 89 11.84 -6.21 -0.73
CA THR A 89 12.54 -7.39 -0.22
C THR A 89 13.75 -7.79 -1.05
N ALA A 90 14.01 -7.06 -2.13
CA ALA A 90 15.16 -7.17 -3.01
C ALA A 90 15.52 -5.78 -3.59
N PRO A 91 16.78 -5.55 -4.08
CA PRO A 91 17.88 -6.50 -4.10
C PRO A 91 18.53 -6.70 -2.72
N VAL A 92 19.27 -7.79 -2.56
CA VAL A 92 20.09 -8.07 -1.37
C VAL A 92 21.51 -8.32 -1.82
N LEU A 93 22.40 -7.37 -1.57
CA LEU A 93 23.80 -7.48 -1.95
C LEU A 93 24.57 -8.46 -1.04
N PRO A 94 25.73 -8.99 -1.49
CA PRO A 94 26.55 -9.89 -0.71
C PRO A 94 26.85 -9.37 0.70
N GLY A 95 26.56 -10.19 1.72
CA GLY A 95 26.77 -9.85 3.13
C GLY A 95 25.79 -8.84 3.73
N GLN A 96 24.70 -8.47 3.03
CA GLN A 96 23.75 -7.43 3.49
C GLN A 96 22.40 -8.00 3.97
N ALA A 97 22.22 -9.34 3.98
CA ALA A 97 20.94 -9.97 4.31
C ALA A 97 20.45 -9.61 5.72
N ASP A 98 21.33 -9.59 6.71
CA ASP A 98 20.97 -9.25 8.10
C ASP A 98 20.56 -7.77 8.22
N LYS A 99 21.22 -6.86 7.49
CA LYS A 99 20.83 -5.44 7.48
C LYS A 99 19.42 -5.24 6.92
N LEU A 100 19.07 -5.93 5.84
CA LEU A 100 17.72 -5.85 5.28
C LEU A 100 16.69 -6.45 6.24
N LYS A 101 17.04 -7.56 6.89
CA LYS A 101 16.20 -8.20 7.91
C LYS A 101 15.89 -7.24 9.04
N ASP A 102 16.89 -6.59 9.62
CA ASP A 102 16.72 -5.65 10.73
C ASP A 102 15.90 -4.41 10.30
N PHE A 103 16.15 -3.93 9.09
CA PHE A 103 15.40 -2.79 8.54
C PHE A 103 13.91 -3.10 8.39
N LEU A 104 13.56 -4.28 7.85
CA LEU A 104 12.19 -4.68 7.57
C LEU A 104 11.50 -5.40 8.75
N ALA A 105 12.22 -5.72 9.82
CA ALA A 105 11.73 -6.56 10.92
C ALA A 105 10.42 -6.09 11.54
N ALA A 106 10.21 -4.77 11.68
CA ALA A 106 8.95 -4.23 12.20
C ALA A 106 7.75 -4.50 11.28
N GLY A 107 7.96 -4.64 9.96
CA GLY A 107 6.92 -4.93 8.95
C GLY A 107 6.80 -6.41 8.61
N ALA A 108 7.90 -7.13 8.71
CA ALA A 108 8.03 -8.50 8.21
C ALA A 108 8.96 -9.35 9.11
N PRO A 109 8.64 -9.50 10.42
CA PRO A 109 9.52 -10.19 11.38
C PRO A 109 9.74 -11.66 11.06
N TRP A 110 8.89 -12.25 10.24
CA TRP A 110 8.92 -13.66 9.82
C TRP A 110 9.75 -13.92 8.57
N LEU A 111 10.20 -12.89 7.84
CA LEU A 111 10.99 -13.08 6.64
C LEU A 111 12.46 -13.38 6.97
N SER A 112 13.03 -14.24 6.15
CA SER A 112 14.46 -14.46 6.05
C SER A 112 14.95 -14.03 4.68
N PHE A 113 16.11 -13.40 4.63
CA PHE A 113 16.67 -12.88 3.39
C PHE A 113 17.92 -13.67 3.00
N ARG A 114 18.15 -13.76 1.70
CA ARG A 114 19.37 -14.28 1.10
C ARG A 114 19.86 -13.30 0.03
N GLU A 115 21.11 -13.38 -0.30
CA GLU A 115 21.64 -12.65 -1.44
C GLU A 115 20.83 -12.95 -2.71
N THR A 116 20.36 -11.91 -3.36
CA THR A 116 19.56 -12.02 -4.58
C THR A 116 19.55 -10.70 -5.35
N SER A 117 19.63 -10.76 -6.67
CA SER A 117 19.33 -9.64 -7.53
C SER A 117 17.83 -9.39 -7.60
N PHE A 118 17.40 -8.22 -8.10
CA PHE A 118 15.97 -7.96 -8.29
C PHE A 118 15.37 -8.85 -9.38
N ALA A 119 16.14 -9.15 -10.43
CA ALA A 119 15.76 -10.07 -11.49
C ALA A 119 15.50 -11.49 -10.95
N GLU A 120 16.44 -12.03 -10.17
CA GLU A 120 16.28 -13.34 -9.54
C GLU A 120 15.08 -13.39 -8.60
N TYR A 121 14.87 -12.31 -7.82
CA TYR A 121 13.71 -12.20 -6.95
C TYR A 121 12.40 -12.28 -7.72
N MET A 122 12.26 -11.52 -8.82
CA MET A 122 11.08 -11.59 -9.68
C MET A 122 10.87 -12.96 -10.32
N ASP A 123 11.96 -13.65 -10.72
CA ASP A 123 11.90 -14.99 -11.34
C ASP A 123 11.53 -16.09 -10.36
N THR A 124 11.93 -15.93 -9.09
CA THR A 124 11.72 -16.94 -8.04
C THR A 124 10.56 -16.61 -7.11
N PHE A 125 9.83 -15.52 -7.37
CA PHE A 125 8.65 -15.19 -6.58
C PHE A 125 7.61 -16.31 -6.67
N PRO A 126 6.98 -16.71 -5.55
CA PRO A 126 6.08 -17.85 -5.56
C PRO A 126 4.84 -17.61 -6.42
N GLN A 127 4.22 -18.68 -6.88
CA GLN A 127 2.88 -18.60 -7.47
C GLN A 127 1.88 -18.18 -6.40
N THR A 128 1.01 -17.26 -6.74
CA THR A 128 0.01 -16.66 -5.83
C THR A 128 -1.38 -16.66 -6.46
N SER A 129 -2.40 -16.43 -5.67
CA SER A 129 -3.78 -16.29 -6.17
C SER A 129 -3.99 -14.99 -6.95
N VAL A 130 -3.20 -13.95 -6.69
CA VAL A 130 -3.29 -12.63 -7.31
C VAL A 130 -2.10 -12.37 -8.22
N ASN A 131 -2.26 -11.51 -9.21
CA ASN A 131 -1.14 -10.98 -9.97
C ASN A 131 -0.33 -10.01 -9.10
N THR A 132 0.97 -9.92 -9.31
CA THR A 132 1.86 -9.05 -8.56
C THR A 132 2.64 -8.14 -9.51
N VAL A 133 2.64 -6.84 -9.27
CA VAL A 133 3.44 -5.82 -9.95
C VAL A 133 4.46 -5.29 -8.94
N MET A 134 5.73 -5.28 -9.27
CA MET A 134 6.80 -4.98 -8.31
C MET A 134 7.47 -3.65 -8.59
N GLN A 135 7.77 -2.92 -7.51
CA GLN A 135 8.64 -1.74 -7.49
C GLN A 135 9.87 -2.02 -6.64
N VAL A 136 11.00 -1.38 -6.98
CA VAL A 136 12.17 -1.39 -6.10
C VAL A 136 12.09 -0.24 -5.10
N GLY A 137 12.42 -0.52 -3.84
CA GLY A 137 12.39 0.48 -2.77
C GLY A 137 13.65 1.33 -2.74
N HIS A 138 13.53 2.65 -2.79
CA HIS A 138 14.63 3.59 -2.65
C HIS A 138 15.40 3.43 -1.33
N ALA A 139 14.68 3.25 -0.21
CA ALA A 139 15.32 3.02 1.08
C ALA A 139 16.11 1.69 1.09
N THR A 140 15.62 0.66 0.36
CA THR A 140 16.37 -0.58 0.15
C THR A 140 17.64 -0.33 -0.67
N LEU A 141 17.58 0.47 -1.75
CA LEU A 141 18.76 0.84 -2.53
C LEU A 141 19.80 1.58 -1.67
N ARG A 142 19.36 2.60 -0.89
CA ARG A 142 20.25 3.31 0.04
C ARG A 142 20.88 2.37 1.06
N LEU A 143 20.07 1.49 1.67
CA LEU A 143 20.55 0.52 2.66
C LEU A 143 21.63 -0.39 2.08
N MET A 144 21.47 -0.85 0.84
CA MET A 144 22.42 -1.72 0.16
C MET A 144 23.74 -1.02 -0.18
N THR A 145 23.71 0.27 -0.53
CA THR A 145 24.89 1.01 -1.00
C THR A 145 25.60 1.78 0.11
N MET A 146 24.87 2.42 1.01
CA MET A 146 25.44 3.30 2.03
C MET A 146 24.93 3.06 3.46
N GLY A 147 24.04 2.08 3.65
CA GLY A 147 23.50 1.76 4.98
C GLY A 147 22.54 2.82 5.53
N MET A 148 22.63 3.08 6.83
CA MET A 148 21.77 4.03 7.55
C MET A 148 22.45 5.39 7.78
N GLU A 149 23.36 5.79 6.90
CA GLU A 149 24.11 7.04 7.02
C GLU A 149 23.21 8.26 6.75
N ASP A 150 23.24 9.23 7.69
CA ASP A 150 22.54 10.51 7.56
C ASP A 150 23.40 11.53 6.80
N ARG A 151 23.49 11.36 5.50
CA ARG A 151 24.21 12.24 4.57
C ARG A 151 23.76 12.00 3.12
N ALA A 152 24.09 12.94 2.24
CA ALA A 152 23.99 12.70 0.80
C ALA A 152 24.92 11.58 0.33
N PRO A 153 24.58 10.84 -0.74
CA PRO A 153 25.47 9.84 -1.34
C PRO A 153 26.70 10.50 -1.98
N THR A 154 27.81 9.80 -1.96
CA THR A 154 28.92 10.13 -2.86
C THR A 154 28.55 9.84 -4.30
N ALA A 155 29.30 10.39 -5.27
CA ALA A 155 29.06 10.11 -6.69
C ALA A 155 29.13 8.61 -7.02
N GLN A 156 29.97 7.85 -6.32
CA GLN A 156 30.07 6.40 -6.49
C GLN A 156 28.85 5.69 -5.94
N GLU A 157 28.41 6.01 -4.72
CA GLU A 157 27.22 5.42 -4.10
C GLU A 157 25.96 5.72 -4.92
N LEU A 158 25.81 6.95 -5.43
CA LEU A 158 24.71 7.31 -6.31
C LEU A 158 24.74 6.49 -7.61
N SER A 159 25.90 6.31 -8.22
CA SER A 159 26.06 5.48 -9.42
C SER A 159 25.75 4.00 -9.14
N GLU A 160 26.06 3.50 -7.95
CA GLU A 160 25.70 2.15 -7.53
C GLU A 160 24.16 2.01 -7.36
N MET A 161 23.50 3.00 -6.75
CA MET A 161 22.03 3.02 -6.66
C MET A 161 21.36 3.08 -8.04
N GLU A 162 21.88 3.92 -8.96
CA GLU A 162 21.41 3.99 -10.34
C GLU A 162 21.56 2.65 -11.06
N SER A 163 22.69 1.96 -10.88
CA SER A 163 22.94 0.64 -11.49
C SER A 163 21.99 -0.43 -10.97
N LEU A 164 21.71 -0.46 -9.67
CA LEU A 164 20.73 -1.39 -9.07
C LEU A 164 19.30 -1.08 -9.53
N LEU A 165 18.96 0.22 -9.67
CA LEU A 165 17.70 0.65 -10.22
C LEU A 165 17.54 0.21 -11.68
N GLU A 166 18.58 0.41 -12.52
CA GLU A 166 18.57 -0.02 -13.92
C GLU A 166 18.37 -1.54 -14.04
N GLU A 167 19.08 -2.34 -13.22
CA GLU A 167 18.91 -3.79 -13.19
C GLU A 167 17.46 -4.18 -12.85
N ALA A 168 16.85 -3.57 -11.84
CA ALA A 168 15.47 -3.83 -11.48
C ALA A 168 14.49 -3.46 -12.61
N LEU A 169 14.73 -2.33 -13.29
CA LEU A 169 13.92 -1.89 -14.43
C LEU A 169 14.08 -2.80 -15.66
N ASP A 170 15.27 -3.29 -15.91
CA ASP A 170 15.55 -4.26 -16.99
C ASP A 170 14.90 -5.61 -16.71
N ALA A 171 14.78 -6.01 -15.44
CA ALA A 171 14.03 -7.17 -15.01
C ALA A 171 12.50 -7.00 -15.16
N GLY A 172 12.01 -5.78 -15.36
CA GLY A 172 10.61 -5.47 -15.56
C GLY A 172 9.89 -4.89 -14.34
N ALA A 173 10.63 -4.30 -13.39
CA ALA A 173 10.02 -3.53 -12.31
C ALA A 173 9.17 -2.36 -12.87
N LEU A 174 8.04 -2.07 -12.22
CA LEU A 174 7.16 -0.95 -12.57
C LEU A 174 7.90 0.40 -12.46
N GLY A 175 8.72 0.52 -11.42
CA GLY A 175 9.42 1.74 -11.09
C GLY A 175 10.14 1.65 -9.75
N MET A 176 10.32 2.79 -9.12
CA MET A 176 10.91 2.93 -7.79
C MET A 176 9.91 3.63 -6.86
N SER A 177 9.81 3.13 -5.64
CA SER A 177 9.08 3.80 -4.57
C SER A 177 10.03 4.47 -3.59
N CYS A 178 9.66 5.64 -3.06
CA CYS A 178 10.35 6.34 -1.99
C CYS A 178 9.52 6.32 -0.71
N GLY A 179 10.21 6.32 0.44
CA GLY A 179 9.63 6.52 1.75
C GLY A 179 10.43 7.61 2.48
N LEU A 180 10.09 8.87 2.18
CA LEU A 180 10.86 10.02 2.67
C LEU A 180 10.53 10.40 4.11
N PHE A 181 9.60 9.69 4.74
CA PHE A 181 9.13 9.91 6.10
C PHE A 181 10.00 9.23 7.17
N THR A 182 10.86 8.29 6.81
CA THR A 182 11.66 7.48 7.74
C THR A 182 13.07 7.21 7.22
N ALA A 183 14.01 6.94 8.14
CA ALA A 183 15.37 6.55 7.81
C ALA A 183 15.40 5.21 7.01
N PRO A 184 16.33 5.06 6.05
CA PRO A 184 17.29 6.04 5.55
C PRO A 184 16.71 6.94 4.43
N GLY A 185 15.47 6.76 4.02
CA GLY A 185 14.86 7.51 2.91
C GLY A 185 14.77 9.01 3.17
N ASN A 186 14.50 9.41 4.42
CA ASN A 186 14.38 10.82 4.80
C ASN A 186 15.70 11.60 4.74
N TYR A 187 16.83 10.94 4.66
CA TYR A 187 18.15 11.55 4.50
C TYR A 187 18.47 11.95 3.05
N ALA A 188 17.65 11.49 2.10
CA ALA A 188 17.80 11.84 0.69
C ALA A 188 17.47 13.33 0.47
N ASP A 189 18.31 14.00 -0.31
CA ASP A 189 18.07 15.32 -0.83
C ASP A 189 17.36 15.28 -2.19
N PHE A 190 16.97 16.45 -2.70
CA PHE A 190 16.31 16.56 -3.99
C PHE A 190 17.17 16.10 -5.15
N ASP A 191 18.49 16.33 -5.11
CA ASP A 191 19.40 15.99 -6.22
C ASP A 191 19.54 14.47 -6.39
N GLU A 192 19.56 13.71 -5.29
CA GLU A 192 19.53 12.26 -5.29
C GLU A 192 18.22 11.74 -5.92
N LEU A 193 17.08 12.23 -5.44
CA LEU A 193 15.76 11.83 -5.97
C LEU A 193 15.62 12.17 -7.46
N ALA A 194 16.08 13.35 -7.87
CA ALA A 194 16.02 13.78 -9.27
C ALA A 194 16.96 12.95 -10.16
N SER A 195 18.12 12.50 -9.66
CA SER A 195 19.04 11.64 -10.41
C SER A 195 18.39 10.29 -10.71
N LEU A 196 17.89 9.62 -9.69
CA LEU A 196 17.19 8.34 -9.84
C LEU A 196 15.90 8.48 -10.69
N ALA A 197 15.18 9.59 -10.54
CA ALA A 197 13.99 9.86 -11.35
C ALA A 197 14.28 10.06 -12.84
N ARG A 198 15.49 10.57 -13.21
CA ARG A 198 15.92 10.62 -14.62
C ARG A 198 16.11 9.22 -15.21
N VAL A 199 16.66 8.28 -14.43
CA VAL A 199 16.76 6.86 -14.83
C VAL A 199 15.38 6.28 -15.07
N LEU A 200 14.45 6.50 -14.15
CA LEU A 200 13.05 6.07 -14.32
C LEU A 200 12.42 6.65 -15.59
N LYS A 201 12.59 7.94 -15.82
CA LYS A 201 12.06 8.63 -17.01
C LYS A 201 12.58 8.02 -18.31
N GLN A 202 13.88 7.75 -18.40
CA GLN A 202 14.49 7.15 -19.59
C GLN A 202 13.91 5.77 -19.92
N ARG A 203 13.46 5.03 -18.91
CA ARG A 203 12.86 3.70 -19.04
C ARG A 203 11.33 3.72 -19.08
N GLY A 204 10.69 4.90 -19.03
CA GLY A 204 9.22 5.04 -18.99
C GLY A 204 8.59 4.50 -17.70
N ALA A 205 9.35 4.38 -16.63
CA ALA A 205 8.96 3.85 -15.33
C ALA A 205 8.34 4.92 -14.43
N THR A 206 7.80 4.50 -13.27
CA THR A 206 7.07 5.35 -12.32
C THR A 206 7.93 5.66 -11.10
N TYR A 207 7.83 6.89 -10.60
CA TYR A 207 8.30 7.33 -9.29
C TYR A 207 7.11 7.39 -8.33
N ALA A 208 7.05 6.51 -7.34
CA ALA A 208 6.02 6.51 -6.31
C ALA A 208 6.60 7.09 -5.01
N SER A 209 5.90 7.99 -4.34
CA SER A 209 6.40 8.66 -3.14
C SER A 209 5.42 8.60 -1.98
N HIS A 210 5.80 7.91 -0.91
CA HIS A 210 5.39 8.28 0.43
C HIS A 210 6.14 9.56 0.77
N ILE A 211 5.42 10.65 0.81
CA ILE A 211 5.98 12.01 0.95
C ILE A 211 6.72 12.19 2.28
N ARG A 212 7.52 13.23 2.37
CA ARG A 212 8.43 13.48 3.50
C ARG A 212 7.71 13.73 4.82
N ASP A 213 6.55 14.36 4.77
CA ASP A 213 5.71 14.66 5.94
C ASP A 213 4.23 14.63 5.52
N GLU A 214 3.40 13.94 6.29
CA GLU A 214 1.95 13.83 6.03
C GLU A 214 1.12 14.71 6.98
N ALA A 215 1.81 15.54 7.80
CA ALA A 215 1.24 16.38 8.81
C ALA A 215 1.63 17.86 8.61
N ASN A 216 2.52 18.40 9.45
CA ASN A 216 2.80 19.83 9.54
C ASN A 216 3.34 20.46 8.24
N HIS A 217 4.08 19.68 7.44
CA HIS A 217 4.68 20.09 6.17
C HIS A 217 4.13 19.30 4.98
N VAL A 218 2.89 18.81 5.08
CA VAL A 218 2.26 17.97 4.04
C VAL A 218 2.23 18.64 2.67
N LEU A 219 1.97 19.95 2.61
CA LEU A 219 1.87 20.67 1.34
C LEU A 219 3.23 20.87 0.69
N GLU A 220 4.25 21.20 1.47
CA GLU A 220 5.63 21.29 1.02
C GLU A 220 6.15 19.92 0.54
N ALA A 221 5.79 18.85 1.23
CA ALA A 221 6.15 17.49 0.85
C ALA A 221 5.46 17.03 -0.46
N ILE A 222 4.22 17.46 -0.68
CA ILE A 222 3.51 17.29 -1.97
C ILE A 222 4.23 18.06 -3.09
N ASP A 223 4.60 19.32 -2.83
CA ASP A 223 5.34 20.14 -3.80
C ASP A 223 6.71 19.53 -4.12
N GLU A 224 7.41 18.92 -3.14
CA GLU A 224 8.68 18.20 -3.37
C GLU A 224 8.46 17.05 -4.38
N ALA A 225 7.45 16.20 -4.15
CA ALA A 225 7.15 15.07 -5.04
C ALA A 225 6.76 15.54 -6.45
N ILE A 226 5.95 16.60 -6.57
CA ILE A 226 5.57 17.22 -7.83
C ILE A 226 6.81 17.79 -8.54
N SER A 227 7.71 18.45 -7.81
CA SER A 227 8.94 19.05 -8.36
C SER A 227 9.89 18.02 -8.96
N VAL A 228 9.95 16.80 -8.42
CA VAL A 228 10.67 15.69 -9.05
C VAL A 228 10.08 15.41 -10.43
N GLY A 229 8.75 15.33 -10.55
CA GLY A 229 8.07 15.14 -11.83
C GLY A 229 8.29 16.30 -12.81
N GLU A 230 8.19 17.53 -12.35
CA GLU A 230 8.40 18.74 -13.16
C GLU A 230 9.84 18.81 -13.70
N THR A 231 10.82 18.52 -12.85
CA THR A 231 12.24 18.62 -13.20
C THR A 231 12.71 17.52 -14.14
N THR A 232 12.16 16.31 -14.01
CA THR A 232 12.66 15.13 -14.73
C THR A 232 11.70 14.65 -15.83
N GLY A 233 10.44 15.04 -15.77
CA GLY A 233 9.37 14.53 -16.62
C GLY A 233 8.95 13.09 -16.30
N VAL A 234 9.37 12.53 -15.16
CA VAL A 234 8.95 11.21 -14.71
C VAL A 234 7.46 11.24 -14.32
N ARG A 235 6.77 10.10 -14.47
CA ARG A 235 5.44 9.91 -13.88
C ARG A 235 5.56 9.83 -12.38
N VAL A 236 4.70 10.54 -11.65
CA VAL A 236 4.67 10.58 -10.18
C VAL A 236 3.40 9.91 -9.68
N GLN A 237 3.51 9.02 -8.72
CA GLN A 237 2.42 8.56 -7.87
C GLN A 237 2.65 9.08 -6.45
N ILE A 238 1.77 9.93 -5.96
CA ILE A 238 1.76 10.34 -4.55
C ILE A 238 0.98 9.29 -3.77
N ALA A 239 1.67 8.55 -2.92
CA ALA A 239 1.13 7.41 -2.18
C ALA A 239 0.18 7.87 -1.07
N HIS A 240 -0.92 7.13 -0.88
CA HIS A 240 -1.88 7.21 0.23
C HIS A 240 -2.09 8.63 0.80
N ILE A 241 -2.42 9.60 -0.08
CA ILE A 241 -2.56 11.02 0.30
C ILE A 241 -3.54 11.20 1.46
N LYS A 242 -3.17 12.00 2.41
CA LYS A 242 -3.96 12.32 3.61
C LYS A 242 -3.53 13.65 4.25
N LEU A 243 -4.32 14.08 5.20
CA LEU A 243 -4.02 15.18 6.11
C LEU A 243 -3.97 14.62 7.53
N SER A 244 -2.78 14.42 8.06
CA SER A 244 -2.57 13.88 9.40
C SER A 244 -2.42 15.00 10.44
N GLY A 245 -2.93 14.75 11.64
CA GLY A 245 -2.85 15.68 12.77
C GLY A 245 -3.94 16.73 12.77
N LEU A 246 -4.44 17.05 13.96
CA LEU A 246 -5.58 17.95 14.21
C LEU A 246 -5.42 19.32 13.55
N ASP A 247 -4.19 19.82 13.44
CA ASP A 247 -3.90 21.14 12.90
C ASP A 247 -4.01 21.22 11.37
N ASN A 248 -4.11 20.06 10.70
CA ASN A 248 -4.14 19.95 9.24
C ASN A 248 -5.52 19.59 8.69
N TRP A 249 -6.46 19.22 9.55
CA TRP A 249 -7.80 18.84 9.11
C TRP A 249 -8.51 19.98 8.38
N GLY A 250 -9.30 19.66 7.35
CA GLY A 250 -10.06 20.62 6.55
C GLY A 250 -9.25 21.34 5.46
N ARG A 251 -8.00 20.92 5.18
CA ARG A 251 -7.15 21.53 4.13
C ARG A 251 -7.17 20.75 2.81
N THR A 252 -8.17 19.92 2.61
CA THR A 252 -8.26 19.02 1.42
C THR A 252 -8.31 19.81 0.12
N GLU A 253 -9.02 20.93 0.05
CA GLU A 253 -9.08 21.80 -1.14
C GLU A 253 -7.68 22.31 -1.52
N GLU A 254 -6.88 22.72 -0.51
CA GLU A 254 -5.52 23.20 -0.73
C GLU A 254 -4.60 22.07 -1.24
N LEU A 255 -4.70 20.90 -0.63
CA LEU A 255 -3.92 19.71 -1.00
C LEU A 255 -4.24 19.25 -2.45
N LEU A 256 -5.51 19.03 -2.76
CA LEU A 256 -5.94 18.59 -4.09
C LEU A 256 -5.68 19.66 -5.16
N GLY A 257 -5.86 20.95 -4.82
CA GLY A 257 -5.60 22.05 -5.72
C GLY A 257 -4.15 22.14 -6.19
N ARG A 258 -3.16 21.78 -5.36
CA ARG A 258 -1.75 21.69 -5.76
C ARG A 258 -1.52 20.62 -6.81
N ILE A 259 -2.13 19.44 -6.62
CA ILE A 259 -2.03 18.31 -7.55
C ILE A 259 -2.73 18.64 -8.87
N GLU A 260 -3.92 19.23 -8.82
CA GLU A 260 -4.65 19.67 -10.01
C GLU A 260 -3.88 20.73 -10.81
N ALA A 261 -3.30 21.71 -10.13
CA ALA A 261 -2.47 22.73 -10.74
C ALA A 261 -1.22 22.12 -11.42
N ALA A 262 -0.57 21.12 -10.80
CA ALA A 262 0.55 20.40 -11.39
C ALA A 262 0.13 19.64 -12.67
N ARG A 263 -1.01 18.93 -12.63
CA ARG A 263 -1.58 18.28 -13.81
C ARG A 263 -1.91 19.29 -14.92
N GLY A 264 -2.44 20.45 -14.54
CA GLY A 264 -2.72 21.56 -15.47
C GLY A 264 -1.45 22.10 -16.15
N ARG A 265 -0.30 21.99 -15.52
CA ARG A 265 1.02 22.32 -16.10
C ARG A 265 1.64 21.17 -16.91
N GLY A 266 0.98 20.01 -16.96
CA GLY A 266 1.42 18.85 -17.76
C GLY A 266 2.23 17.82 -16.98
N VAL A 267 2.29 17.91 -15.65
CA VAL A 267 2.91 16.87 -14.81
C VAL A 267 2.02 15.63 -14.79
N ASP A 268 2.58 14.47 -15.13
CA ASP A 268 1.87 13.19 -15.08
C ASP A 268 1.86 12.68 -13.62
N VAL A 269 0.92 13.20 -12.81
CA VAL A 269 0.79 12.89 -11.39
C VAL A 269 -0.53 12.20 -11.08
N HIS A 270 -0.46 11.11 -10.31
CA HIS A 270 -1.56 10.29 -9.80
C HIS A 270 -1.43 10.15 -8.29
N CYS A 271 -2.53 9.79 -7.63
CA CYS A 271 -2.56 9.59 -6.19
C CYS A 271 -3.34 8.33 -5.84
N ASP A 272 -3.09 7.78 -4.67
CA ASP A 272 -3.94 6.77 -4.06
C ASP A 272 -4.31 7.14 -2.63
N GLN A 273 -5.33 6.48 -2.08
CA GLN A 273 -5.85 6.65 -0.73
C GLN A 273 -6.44 5.35 -0.21
N TYR A 274 -6.32 5.11 1.09
CA TYR A 274 -7.13 4.12 1.81
C TYR A 274 -8.29 4.80 2.57
N PRO A 275 -9.47 4.16 2.65
CA PRO A 275 -10.70 4.78 3.17
C PRO A 275 -10.83 4.65 4.70
N TYR A 276 -9.84 5.14 5.47
CA TYR A 276 -9.80 5.06 6.94
C TYR A 276 -9.21 6.32 7.55
N THR A 277 -9.58 6.58 8.81
CA THR A 277 -9.11 7.73 9.59
C THR A 277 -7.88 7.45 10.42
N ALA A 278 -7.31 6.26 10.33
CA ALA A 278 -6.09 5.86 11.01
C ALA A 278 -5.05 5.29 10.04
N GLY A 279 -3.78 5.46 10.38
CA GLY A 279 -2.65 4.82 9.71
C GLY A 279 -2.00 3.75 10.58
N THR A 280 -1.07 2.97 10.03
CA THR A 280 -0.24 2.02 10.79
C THR A 280 1.23 2.18 10.42
N ASN A 281 2.09 2.15 11.43
CA ASN A 281 3.52 2.36 11.28
C ASN A 281 4.30 1.60 12.37
N PRO A 282 5.62 1.40 12.23
CA PRO A 282 6.48 1.14 13.39
C PRO A 282 6.38 2.27 14.42
N LEU A 283 6.29 1.92 15.71
CA LEU A 283 6.20 2.91 16.80
C LEU A 283 7.38 3.90 16.79
N ARG A 284 8.58 3.44 16.41
CA ARG A 284 9.77 4.30 16.30
C ARG A 284 9.58 5.49 15.34
N ASN A 285 8.68 5.38 14.35
CA ASN A 285 8.42 6.43 13.37
C ASN A 285 7.55 7.58 13.91
N LEU A 286 7.01 7.46 15.12
CA LEU A 286 6.36 8.56 15.84
C LEU A 286 7.36 9.48 16.56
N LEU A 287 8.56 8.94 16.84
CA LEU A 287 9.60 9.66 17.57
C LEU A 287 10.36 10.62 16.63
N PRO A 288 10.97 11.70 17.17
CA PRO A 288 11.78 12.60 16.37
C PRO A 288 12.87 11.86 15.58
N LEU A 289 13.11 12.26 14.33
CA LEU A 289 13.98 11.54 13.39
C LEU A 289 15.39 11.27 13.93
N TRP A 290 15.96 12.21 14.73
CA TRP A 290 17.28 12.06 15.32
C TRP A 290 17.39 10.84 16.25
N VAL A 291 16.27 10.33 16.77
CA VAL A 291 16.25 9.15 17.66
C VAL A 291 16.73 7.90 16.92
N GLN A 292 16.45 7.78 15.64
CA GLN A 292 16.81 6.64 14.79
C GLN A 292 18.20 6.76 14.14
N ALA A 293 18.86 7.94 14.23
CA ALA A 293 20.16 8.15 13.61
C ALA A 293 21.23 7.20 14.19
N GLY A 294 21.99 6.54 13.32
CA GLY A 294 22.99 5.54 13.69
C GLY A 294 22.45 4.11 13.86
N GLY A 295 21.17 3.88 13.51
CA GLY A 295 20.58 2.54 13.49
C GLY A 295 19.95 2.11 14.81
N ILE A 296 19.60 0.81 14.87
CA ILE A 296 18.77 0.25 15.95
C ILE A 296 19.48 0.31 17.32
N GLU A 297 20.76 -0.02 17.38
CA GLU A 297 21.53 -0.03 18.64
C GLU A 297 21.60 1.37 19.27
N ALA A 298 21.94 2.38 18.46
CA ALA A 298 21.99 3.77 18.91
C ALA A 298 20.61 4.30 19.32
N MET A 299 19.55 3.86 18.66
CA MET A 299 18.18 4.17 19.04
C MET A 299 17.86 3.56 20.42
N LEU A 300 18.14 2.29 20.64
CA LEU A 300 17.87 1.61 21.92
C LEU A 300 18.57 2.28 23.10
N GLU A 301 19.81 2.77 22.94
CA GLU A 301 20.51 3.57 23.94
C GLU A 301 19.75 4.86 24.30
N ARG A 302 19.21 5.56 23.29
CA ARG A 302 18.45 6.81 23.49
C ARG A 302 17.10 6.59 24.16
N LEU A 303 16.46 5.44 23.94
CA LEU A 303 15.15 5.11 24.52
C LEU A 303 15.20 4.92 26.05
N VAL A 304 16.39 4.68 26.61
CA VAL A 304 16.59 4.50 28.06
C VAL A 304 17.36 5.66 28.70
N ASP A 305 17.81 6.65 27.91
CA ASP A 305 18.50 7.84 28.41
C ASP A 305 17.48 8.92 28.83
N PRO A 306 17.43 9.30 30.13
CA PRO A 306 16.49 10.34 30.61
C PRO A 306 16.62 11.70 29.90
N GLN A 307 17.85 12.06 29.46
CA GLN A 307 18.06 13.33 28.76
C GLN A 307 17.52 13.27 27.32
N ALA A 308 17.69 12.14 26.65
CA ALA A 308 17.12 11.91 25.33
C ALA A 308 15.58 11.87 25.40
N ILE A 309 14.99 11.20 26.39
CA ILE A 309 13.52 11.16 26.58
C ILE A 309 12.98 12.56 26.83
N GLU A 310 13.63 13.38 27.67
CA GLU A 310 13.18 14.76 27.90
C GLU A 310 13.28 15.62 26.62
N ARG A 311 14.33 15.45 25.83
CA ARG A 311 14.43 16.11 24.52
C ARG A 311 13.32 15.66 23.57
N MET A 312 13.03 14.35 23.49
CA MET A 312 11.90 13.83 22.70
C MET A 312 10.58 14.47 23.12
N ARG A 313 10.35 14.59 24.45
CA ARG A 313 9.14 15.21 25.01
C ARG A 313 8.97 16.65 24.52
N GLN A 314 10.04 17.44 24.56
CA GLN A 314 10.02 18.84 24.10
C GLN A 314 9.77 18.94 22.60
N ASP A 315 10.40 18.08 21.80
CA ASP A 315 10.19 18.03 20.36
C ASP A 315 8.75 17.64 20.02
N ILE A 316 8.21 16.59 20.64
CA ILE A 316 6.81 16.13 20.42
C ILE A 316 5.80 17.19 20.90
N GLN A 317 6.08 17.88 22.01
CA GLN A 317 5.20 18.94 22.49
C GLN A 317 5.15 20.13 21.52
N ARG A 318 6.25 20.44 20.85
CA ARG A 318 6.36 21.54 19.89
C ARG A 318 5.74 21.16 18.54
N ASP A 319 6.09 19.98 17.99
CA ASP A 319 5.86 19.62 16.60
C ASP A 319 4.80 18.52 16.43
N GLY A 320 4.35 17.87 17.51
CA GLY A 320 3.51 16.67 17.45
C GLY A 320 4.33 15.40 17.19
N LEU A 321 3.63 14.30 16.91
CA LEU A 321 4.24 13.02 16.54
C LEU A 321 4.76 13.09 15.10
N THR A 322 5.97 12.60 14.87
CA THR A 322 6.58 12.61 13.53
C THR A 322 5.65 11.93 12.52
N ASN A 323 5.38 12.55 11.38
CA ASN A 323 4.44 12.15 10.33
C ASN A 323 2.94 12.14 10.69
N PHE A 324 2.58 12.25 11.94
CA PHE A 324 1.18 12.19 12.38
C PHE A 324 0.70 13.53 12.96
N GLY A 325 1.63 14.45 13.24
CA GLY A 325 1.30 15.74 13.83
C GLY A 325 0.72 15.62 15.22
N ARG A 326 -0.08 16.60 15.62
CA ARG A 326 -0.75 16.58 16.90
C ARG A 326 -1.98 15.68 16.85
N VAL A 327 -2.02 14.66 17.72
CA VAL A 327 -3.19 13.80 17.95
C VAL A 327 -3.95 14.24 19.19
N ALA A 328 -5.19 13.78 19.37
CA ALA A 328 -6.05 14.20 20.47
C ALA A 328 -5.47 13.80 21.84
N SER A 329 -4.93 12.60 21.95
CA SER A 329 -4.25 12.06 23.12
C SER A 329 -3.45 10.81 22.70
N TRP A 330 -2.69 10.22 23.62
CA TRP A 330 -2.01 8.93 23.39
C TRP A 330 -3.00 7.73 23.28
N ASP A 331 -4.30 7.93 23.58
CA ASP A 331 -5.36 6.98 23.22
C ASP A 331 -5.54 6.80 21.71
N ALA A 332 -5.15 7.82 20.93
CA ALA A 332 -5.12 7.73 19.48
C ALA A 332 -4.07 6.74 18.95
N VAL A 333 -3.11 6.32 19.77
CA VAL A 333 -2.01 5.41 19.42
C VAL A 333 -2.25 4.05 20.04
N ARG A 334 -2.64 3.07 19.21
CA ARG A 334 -2.94 1.69 19.62
C ARG A 334 -1.81 0.75 19.19
N ILE A 335 -1.37 -0.12 20.09
CA ILE A 335 -0.37 -1.14 19.82
C ILE A 335 -0.98 -2.23 18.94
N ALA A 336 -0.48 -2.39 17.72
CA ALA A 336 -0.93 -3.41 16.78
C ALA A 336 -0.19 -4.74 16.98
N ILE A 337 1.13 -4.67 17.06
CA ILE A 337 2.00 -5.83 17.27
C ILE A 337 3.11 -5.44 18.24
N SER A 338 3.30 -6.24 19.28
CA SER A 338 4.42 -6.17 20.21
C SER A 338 5.04 -7.57 20.29
N PRO A 339 6.17 -7.82 19.60
CA PRO A 339 6.72 -9.16 19.47
C PRO A 339 7.11 -9.81 20.79
N ASN A 340 7.64 -9.04 21.71
CA ASN A 340 8.12 -9.53 23.01
C ASN A 340 7.09 -9.35 24.14
N GLN A 341 5.99 -8.64 23.90
CA GLN A 341 4.89 -8.38 24.82
C GLN A 341 3.54 -8.55 24.11
N PRO A 342 3.21 -9.72 23.54
CA PRO A 342 2.03 -9.91 22.69
C PRO A 342 0.71 -9.63 23.42
N GLU A 343 0.68 -9.70 24.75
CA GLU A 343 -0.49 -9.44 25.60
C GLU A 343 -0.96 -7.99 25.59
N ILE A 344 -0.07 -7.03 25.23
CA ILE A 344 -0.46 -5.61 25.14
C ILE A 344 -1.02 -5.23 23.75
N ALA A 345 -1.06 -6.15 22.79
CA ALA A 345 -1.64 -5.88 21.49
C ALA A 345 -3.13 -5.52 21.59
N GLY A 346 -3.50 -4.39 20.98
CA GLY A 346 -4.85 -3.82 21.05
C GLY A 346 -5.02 -2.75 22.14
N ARG A 347 -4.09 -2.60 23.08
CA ARG A 347 -4.11 -1.51 24.06
C ARG A 347 -3.63 -0.20 23.42
N THR A 348 -4.08 0.91 23.96
CA THR A 348 -3.53 2.23 23.63
C THR A 348 -2.24 2.48 24.43
N ILE A 349 -1.41 3.42 23.96
CA ILE A 349 -0.23 3.84 24.73
C ILE A 349 -0.63 4.47 26.06
N GLU A 350 -1.77 5.18 26.12
CA GLU A 350 -2.31 5.76 27.36
C GLU A 350 -2.68 4.68 28.39
N GLU A 351 -3.36 3.60 27.95
CA GLU A 351 -3.68 2.45 28.80
C GLU A 351 -2.41 1.76 29.30
N ALA A 352 -1.43 1.53 28.41
CA ALA A 352 -0.16 0.92 28.77
C ALA A 352 0.66 1.77 29.76
N ALA A 353 0.61 3.11 29.63
CA ALA A 353 1.24 4.05 30.54
C ALA A 353 0.60 4.01 31.94
N SER A 354 -0.73 4.00 31.99
CA SER A 354 -1.48 3.90 33.25
C SER A 354 -1.14 2.62 34.02
N GLU A 355 -1.03 1.48 33.34
CA GLU A 355 -0.65 0.20 33.97
C GLU A 355 0.81 0.17 34.47
N ARG A 356 1.69 0.95 33.82
CA ARG A 356 3.11 1.07 34.18
C ARG A 356 3.38 2.18 35.20
N GLU A 357 2.34 2.93 35.57
CA GLU A 357 2.43 4.09 36.47
C GLU A 357 3.45 5.14 36.00
N CYS A 358 3.52 5.38 34.65
CA CYS A 358 4.42 6.33 34.02
C CYS A 358 3.69 7.21 33.00
N ASP A 359 4.37 8.21 32.43
CA ASP A 359 3.79 9.01 31.35
C ASP A 359 3.82 8.27 30.01
N PRO A 360 2.95 8.61 29.04
CA PRO A 360 2.79 7.89 27.78
C PRO A 360 4.05 7.81 26.93
N LEU A 361 4.88 8.85 26.87
CA LEU A 361 6.14 8.81 26.10
C LEU A 361 7.13 7.84 26.73
N THR A 362 7.24 7.82 28.07
CA THR A 362 8.07 6.87 28.78
C THR A 362 7.59 5.44 28.52
N ALA A 363 6.28 5.18 28.60
CA ALA A 363 5.71 3.87 28.26
C ALA A 363 6.03 3.46 26.82
N ALA A 364 5.89 4.37 25.85
CA ALA A 364 6.22 4.11 24.45
C ALA A 364 7.71 3.75 24.27
N CYS A 365 8.62 4.47 24.93
CA CYS A 365 10.06 4.18 24.91
C CYS A 365 10.37 2.81 25.53
N GLU A 366 9.79 2.47 26.69
CA GLU A 366 9.98 1.18 27.34
C GLU A 366 9.46 0.01 26.49
N ILE A 367 8.26 0.15 25.90
CA ILE A 367 7.67 -0.86 25.02
C ILE A 367 8.57 -1.06 23.81
N LEU A 368 8.99 0.03 23.17
CA LEU A 368 9.83 -0.02 21.99
C LEU A 368 11.21 -0.64 22.29
N ALA A 369 11.81 -0.31 23.44
CA ALA A 369 13.07 -0.88 23.88
C ALA A 369 12.95 -2.39 24.16
N ALA A 370 11.89 -2.82 24.86
CA ALA A 370 11.62 -4.24 25.12
C ALA A 370 11.41 -5.04 23.84
N ASP A 371 10.77 -4.45 22.83
CA ASP A 371 10.54 -5.04 21.51
C ASP A 371 11.74 -4.86 20.55
N GLN A 372 12.87 -4.38 21.02
CA GLN A 372 14.05 -4.14 20.18
C GLN A 372 13.74 -3.27 18.94
N GLY A 373 12.84 -2.27 19.10
CA GLY A 373 12.45 -1.37 18.03
C GLY A 373 11.41 -1.89 17.04
N HIS A 374 10.79 -3.06 17.29
CA HIS A 374 9.92 -3.74 16.32
C HIS A 374 8.43 -3.63 16.61
N THR A 375 8.03 -2.84 17.61
CA THR A 375 6.61 -2.56 17.90
C THR A 375 5.93 -1.89 16.72
N ARG A 376 4.73 -2.36 16.34
CA ARG A 376 3.84 -1.69 15.37
C ARG A 376 2.62 -1.11 16.05
N ILE A 377 2.14 -0.01 15.49
CA ILE A 377 1.00 0.74 16.02
C ILE A 377 -0.02 1.09 14.95
N VAL A 378 -1.23 1.42 15.38
CA VAL A 378 -2.26 2.11 14.60
C VAL A 378 -2.47 3.48 15.23
N VAL A 379 -2.50 4.55 14.43
CA VAL A 379 -2.65 5.93 14.88
C VAL A 379 -3.86 6.57 14.23
N ALA A 380 -4.84 6.99 15.03
CA ALA A 380 -5.99 7.76 14.59
C ALA A 380 -5.60 9.25 14.50
N SER A 381 -5.31 9.71 13.28
CA SER A 381 -4.77 11.05 13.04
C SER A 381 -5.49 11.84 11.94
N MET A 382 -6.47 11.24 11.26
CA MET A 382 -7.14 11.84 10.11
C MET A 382 -8.61 12.14 10.41
N SER A 383 -9.17 13.14 9.71
CA SER A 383 -10.59 13.48 9.72
C SER A 383 -11.37 12.62 8.72
N GLU A 384 -12.56 12.15 9.11
CA GLU A 384 -13.46 11.46 8.19
C GLU A 384 -13.94 12.36 7.05
N ASP A 385 -14.14 13.66 7.31
CA ASP A 385 -14.55 14.62 6.29
C ASP A 385 -13.46 14.77 5.21
N ASP A 386 -12.19 14.85 5.61
CA ASP A 386 -11.07 14.89 4.68
C ASP A 386 -10.93 13.58 3.89
N VAL A 387 -11.12 12.43 4.55
CA VAL A 387 -11.11 11.12 3.87
C VAL A 387 -12.18 11.07 2.79
N GLN A 388 -13.40 11.52 3.08
CA GLN A 388 -14.51 11.53 2.12
C GLN A 388 -14.25 12.50 0.95
N GLU A 389 -13.70 13.68 1.24
CA GLU A 389 -13.45 14.69 0.21
C GLU A 389 -12.34 14.24 -0.74
N ILE A 390 -11.23 13.70 -0.23
CA ILE A 390 -10.17 13.10 -1.05
C ILE A 390 -10.74 11.94 -1.87
N LEU A 391 -11.59 11.10 -1.28
CA LEU A 391 -12.19 9.94 -1.94
C LEU A 391 -13.09 10.34 -3.12
N ARG A 392 -13.77 11.50 -3.05
CA ARG A 392 -14.59 12.04 -4.18
C ARG A 392 -13.74 12.47 -5.36
N SER A 393 -12.47 12.84 -5.16
CA SER A 393 -11.61 13.32 -6.24
C SER A 393 -11.36 12.24 -7.29
N PRO A 394 -11.59 12.51 -8.59
CA PRO A 394 -11.38 11.53 -9.66
C PRO A 394 -9.90 11.20 -9.91
N MET A 395 -8.98 12.01 -9.39
CA MET A 395 -7.53 11.80 -9.52
C MET A 395 -6.97 10.77 -8.54
N VAL A 396 -7.74 10.38 -7.54
CA VAL A 396 -7.28 9.54 -6.43
C VAL A 396 -7.82 8.13 -6.62
N MET A 397 -6.93 7.17 -6.76
CA MET A 397 -7.27 5.74 -6.86
C MET A 397 -7.41 5.12 -5.46
N ILE A 398 -7.84 3.87 -5.41
CA ILE A 398 -7.94 3.13 -4.15
C ILE A 398 -6.72 2.24 -3.99
N GLY A 399 -5.96 2.46 -2.92
CA GLY A 399 -4.91 1.58 -2.45
C GLY A 399 -5.18 1.18 -1.00
N SER A 400 -4.82 -0.02 -0.60
CA SER A 400 -5.07 -0.46 0.78
C SER A 400 -3.97 -0.03 1.73
N ASP A 401 -2.78 0.19 1.24
CA ASP A 401 -1.55 0.34 2.04
C ASP A 401 -1.42 -0.81 3.05
N GLY A 402 -1.82 -2.00 2.62
CA GLY A 402 -1.94 -3.19 3.47
C GLY A 402 -1.14 -4.37 2.97
N ASN A 403 -1.08 -5.40 3.81
CA ASN A 403 -0.50 -6.68 3.48
C ASN A 403 -1.59 -7.70 3.14
N SER A 404 -1.22 -8.73 2.39
CA SER A 404 -2.05 -9.89 2.14
C SER A 404 -1.93 -10.86 3.33
N LEU A 405 -2.93 -10.89 4.20
CA LEU A 405 -2.94 -11.67 5.44
C LEU A 405 -3.96 -12.82 5.38
N ALA A 406 -3.75 -13.82 6.23
CA ALA A 406 -4.76 -14.82 6.60
C ALA A 406 -5.30 -14.54 8.00
N ILE A 407 -6.46 -15.10 8.34
CA ILE A 407 -7.01 -15.04 9.70
C ILE A 407 -6.43 -16.14 10.62
N HIS A 408 -5.47 -16.89 10.11
CA HIS A 408 -4.80 -18.00 10.80
C HIS A 408 -3.31 -18.04 10.44
N GLY A 409 -2.54 -18.80 11.19
CA GLY A 409 -1.10 -18.98 10.94
C GLY A 409 -0.26 -17.78 11.33
N ILE A 410 0.94 -17.68 10.74
CA ILE A 410 1.95 -16.69 11.13
C ILE A 410 1.53 -15.24 10.81
N THR A 411 0.71 -15.03 9.78
CA THR A 411 0.27 -13.71 9.34
C THR A 411 -0.95 -13.19 10.12
N SER A 412 -1.51 -13.97 11.06
CA SER A 412 -2.64 -13.57 11.92
C SER A 412 -2.22 -13.05 13.30
N GLN A 413 -0.96 -12.68 13.46
CA GLN A 413 -0.46 -12.20 14.75
C GLN A 413 -0.88 -10.76 15.03
N GLY A 414 -1.08 -10.46 16.32
CA GLY A 414 -1.40 -9.13 16.81
C GLY A 414 -2.80 -8.65 16.44
N ARG A 415 -2.97 -7.32 16.37
CA ARG A 415 -4.22 -6.65 15.95
C ARG A 415 -3.90 -5.66 14.83
N PRO A 416 -3.73 -6.14 13.60
CA PRO A 416 -3.37 -5.30 12.46
C PRO A 416 -4.50 -4.31 12.12
N HIS A 417 -4.18 -3.29 11.35
CA HIS A 417 -5.15 -2.33 10.86
C HIS A 417 -6.23 -3.03 10.00
N PRO A 418 -7.54 -2.74 10.15
CA PRO A 418 -8.62 -3.36 9.38
C PRO A 418 -8.50 -3.17 7.86
N ARG A 419 -7.76 -2.16 7.38
CA ARG A 419 -7.53 -1.92 5.95
C ARG A 419 -6.94 -3.12 5.21
N PHE A 420 -6.26 -4.03 5.89
CA PHE A 420 -5.68 -5.23 5.30
C PHE A 420 -6.76 -6.23 4.82
N TYR A 421 -7.92 -6.18 5.48
CA TYR A 421 -9.03 -7.11 5.24
C TYR A 421 -10.25 -6.46 4.57
N GLY A 422 -10.39 -5.13 4.63
CA GLY A 422 -11.66 -4.47 4.35
C GLY A 422 -11.67 -3.35 3.33
N THR A 423 -10.53 -2.82 2.88
CA THR A 423 -10.43 -1.57 2.09
C THR A 423 -11.41 -1.49 0.92
N PHE A 424 -11.42 -2.46 0.02
CA PHE A 424 -12.24 -2.45 -1.19
C PHE A 424 -13.73 -2.67 -0.87
N ALA A 425 -14.00 -3.58 0.06
CA ALA A 425 -15.35 -3.84 0.53
C ALA A 425 -15.94 -2.64 1.29
N ARG A 426 -15.11 -1.89 2.06
CA ARG A 426 -15.50 -0.65 2.74
C ARG A 426 -15.87 0.44 1.75
N VAL A 427 -15.10 0.62 0.66
CA VAL A 427 -15.46 1.58 -0.40
C VAL A 427 -16.85 1.27 -0.94
N LEU A 428 -17.11 0.03 -1.29
CA LEU A 428 -18.38 -0.38 -1.90
C LEU A 428 -19.55 -0.40 -0.91
N GLY A 429 -19.33 -0.91 0.29
CA GLY A 429 -20.36 -1.01 1.32
C GLY A 429 -20.65 0.34 1.98
N HIS A 430 -19.63 0.93 2.59
CA HIS A 430 -19.82 2.13 3.40
C HIS A 430 -19.95 3.40 2.56
N TYR A 431 -18.98 3.68 1.67
CA TYR A 431 -18.97 4.96 0.96
C TYR A 431 -19.90 5.01 -0.26
N VAL A 432 -20.13 3.89 -0.94
CA VAL A 432 -21.08 3.82 -2.06
C VAL A 432 -22.50 3.56 -1.56
N ARG A 433 -22.74 2.39 -0.91
CA ARG A 433 -24.09 1.97 -0.55
C ARG A 433 -24.68 2.80 0.60
N ASP A 434 -23.94 2.93 1.72
CA ASP A 434 -24.50 3.48 2.95
C ASP A 434 -24.47 5.01 2.97
N LEU A 435 -23.37 5.65 2.55
CA LEU A 435 -23.21 7.10 2.54
C LEU A 435 -23.55 7.76 1.19
N GLY A 436 -23.50 7.02 0.08
CA GLY A 436 -23.80 7.56 -1.25
C GLY A 436 -22.86 8.67 -1.73
N ILE A 437 -21.63 8.75 -1.20
CA ILE A 437 -20.68 9.80 -1.57
C ILE A 437 -19.96 9.52 -2.90
N LEU A 438 -19.97 8.28 -3.34
CA LEU A 438 -19.49 7.83 -4.65
C LEU A 438 -20.58 7.07 -5.38
N SER A 439 -20.68 7.27 -6.70
CA SER A 439 -21.45 6.35 -7.52
C SER A 439 -20.70 5.01 -7.67
N LEU A 440 -21.46 3.91 -7.76
CA LEU A 440 -20.87 2.58 -7.93
C LEU A 440 -19.95 2.48 -9.18
N PRO A 441 -20.31 3.01 -10.36
CA PRO A 441 -19.40 3.00 -11.51
C PRO A 441 -18.10 3.76 -11.29
N LEU A 442 -18.14 4.91 -10.57
CA LEU A 442 -16.94 5.67 -10.24
C LEU A 442 -16.05 4.91 -9.26
N ALA A 443 -16.62 4.30 -8.22
CA ALA A 443 -15.87 3.49 -7.26
C ALA A 443 -15.17 2.32 -7.96
N ILE A 444 -15.89 1.58 -8.81
CA ILE A 444 -15.30 0.49 -9.61
C ILE A 444 -14.19 1.04 -10.53
N HIS A 445 -14.38 2.16 -11.20
CA HIS A 445 -13.35 2.77 -12.03
C HIS A 445 -12.07 3.06 -11.24
N LYS A 446 -12.19 3.67 -10.05
CA LYS A 446 -11.05 4.00 -9.17
C LYS A 446 -10.29 2.76 -8.69
N MET A 447 -10.96 1.63 -8.54
CA MET A 447 -10.39 0.35 -8.11
C MET A 447 -9.91 -0.53 -9.27
N THR A 448 -10.18 -0.16 -10.53
CA THR A 448 -9.92 -1.01 -11.70
C THR A 448 -9.33 -0.23 -12.86
N GLY A 449 -10.14 0.32 -13.76
CA GLY A 449 -9.70 1.02 -14.97
C GLY A 449 -8.84 2.24 -14.69
N GLY A 450 -9.18 3.04 -13.67
CA GLY A 450 -8.38 4.19 -13.25
C GLY A 450 -7.00 3.78 -12.72
N SER A 451 -6.96 2.74 -11.85
CA SER A 451 -5.70 2.17 -11.36
C SER A 451 -4.87 1.57 -12.51
N ALA A 452 -5.52 0.86 -13.46
CA ALA A 452 -4.84 0.31 -14.63
C ALA A 452 -4.24 1.41 -15.52
N ASP A 453 -4.97 2.50 -15.76
CA ASP A 453 -4.49 3.65 -16.53
C ASP A 453 -3.30 4.36 -15.84
N ALA A 454 -3.36 4.51 -14.50
CA ALA A 454 -2.26 5.03 -13.70
C ALA A 454 -1.01 4.16 -13.78
N LEU A 455 -1.15 2.84 -13.82
CA LEU A 455 -0.07 1.86 -13.94
C LEU A 455 0.32 1.55 -15.41
N ARG A 456 -0.36 2.14 -16.39
CA ARG A 456 -0.22 1.79 -17.82
C ARG A 456 -0.42 0.30 -18.11
N MET A 457 -1.43 -0.30 -17.47
CA MET A 457 -1.85 -1.67 -17.76
C MET A 457 -2.87 -1.64 -18.91
N TYR A 458 -2.53 -2.20 -20.05
CA TYR A 458 -3.34 -2.04 -21.26
C TYR A 458 -4.37 -3.14 -21.50
N ASP A 459 -4.18 -4.33 -20.90
CA ASP A 459 -5.02 -5.51 -21.11
C ASP A 459 -5.68 -6.04 -19.83
N ARG A 460 -5.77 -5.19 -18.78
CA ARG A 460 -6.39 -5.49 -17.48
C ARG A 460 -7.16 -4.28 -16.93
N GLY A 461 -7.90 -4.47 -15.86
CA GLY A 461 -8.64 -3.40 -15.16
C GLY A 461 -9.90 -2.93 -15.88
N LYS A 462 -10.17 -3.43 -17.07
CA LYS A 462 -11.40 -3.12 -17.83
C LYS A 462 -11.97 -4.41 -18.42
N LEU A 463 -13.30 -4.59 -18.35
CA LEU A 463 -13.97 -5.67 -19.06
C LEU A 463 -14.11 -5.27 -20.53
N LEU A 464 -13.14 -5.69 -21.34
CA LEU A 464 -13.10 -5.51 -22.79
C LEU A 464 -12.75 -6.85 -23.46
N GLU A 465 -13.32 -7.10 -24.64
CA GLU A 465 -12.96 -8.29 -25.42
C GLU A 465 -11.47 -8.27 -25.76
N GLY A 466 -10.78 -9.39 -25.55
CA GLY A 466 -9.34 -9.54 -25.68
C GLY A 466 -8.54 -9.29 -24.41
N ASN A 467 -9.09 -8.61 -23.40
CA ASN A 467 -8.43 -8.42 -22.11
C ASN A 467 -8.36 -9.73 -21.30
N TRP A 468 -7.41 -9.81 -20.36
CA TRP A 468 -7.36 -10.89 -19.39
C TRP A 468 -8.64 -10.94 -18.57
N ALA A 469 -9.12 -12.14 -18.32
CA ALA A 469 -10.29 -12.37 -17.48
C ALA A 469 -9.89 -12.34 -16.00
N ASP A 470 -9.63 -11.13 -15.49
CA ASP A 470 -9.58 -10.81 -14.08
C ASP A 470 -10.94 -10.17 -13.75
N ILE A 471 -11.78 -10.89 -13.02
CA ILE A 471 -13.21 -10.53 -12.84
C ILE A 471 -13.60 -10.75 -11.39
N THR A 472 -14.33 -9.80 -10.83
CA THR A 472 -14.96 -9.88 -9.51
C THR A 472 -16.47 -9.81 -9.64
N VAL A 473 -17.17 -10.77 -9.00
CA VAL A 473 -18.63 -10.82 -8.92
C VAL A 473 -19.03 -10.65 -7.47
N PHE A 474 -19.93 -9.69 -7.19
CA PHE A 474 -20.34 -9.38 -5.84
C PHE A 474 -21.81 -8.95 -5.74
N ASP A 475 -22.40 -9.15 -4.56
CA ASP A 475 -23.74 -8.66 -4.21
C ASP A 475 -23.62 -7.20 -3.69
N PRO A 476 -24.11 -6.19 -4.43
CA PRO A 476 -24.02 -4.79 -4.02
C PRO A 476 -24.82 -4.46 -2.74
N ALA A 477 -25.80 -5.27 -2.40
CA ALA A 477 -26.58 -5.10 -1.18
C ALA A 477 -25.88 -5.65 0.07
N GLN A 478 -24.97 -6.63 -0.10
CA GLN A 478 -24.34 -7.32 1.01
C GLN A 478 -22.85 -7.01 1.15
N ILE A 479 -22.19 -6.49 0.08
CA ILE A 479 -20.75 -6.18 0.13
C ILE A 479 -20.42 -5.28 1.31
N GLY A 480 -19.39 -5.63 2.07
CA GLY A 480 -18.99 -4.82 3.21
C GLY A 480 -17.78 -5.37 3.94
N GLU A 481 -17.12 -4.45 4.62
CA GLU A 481 -16.07 -4.73 5.60
C GLU A 481 -16.65 -5.44 6.82
N MET A 482 -15.92 -6.39 7.38
CA MET A 482 -16.21 -7.04 8.65
C MET A 482 -15.14 -6.76 9.70
N ALA A 483 -13.91 -6.50 9.24
CA ALA A 483 -12.79 -6.18 10.11
C ALA A 483 -13.01 -4.86 10.84
N SER A 484 -12.60 -4.79 12.10
CA SER A 484 -12.60 -3.57 12.92
C SER A 484 -11.25 -3.42 13.64
N TYR A 485 -11.03 -2.29 14.30
CA TYR A 485 -9.82 -2.09 15.10
C TYR A 485 -9.75 -3.02 16.32
N ASP A 486 -10.90 -3.47 16.84
CA ASP A 486 -10.97 -4.38 17.99
C ASP A 486 -10.95 -5.85 17.56
N ASP A 487 -11.48 -6.17 16.37
CA ASP A 487 -11.49 -7.52 15.79
C ASP A 487 -11.12 -7.46 14.30
N PRO A 488 -9.81 -7.32 14.00
CA PRO A 488 -9.36 -7.09 12.63
C PRO A 488 -9.30 -8.36 11.75
N HIS A 489 -9.22 -9.55 12.35
CA HIS A 489 -9.03 -10.81 11.62
C HIS A 489 -10.34 -11.37 11.06
N GLN A 490 -11.03 -10.56 10.24
CA GLN A 490 -12.28 -10.94 9.60
C GLN A 490 -12.22 -10.62 8.10
N TYR A 491 -12.52 -11.62 7.26
CA TYR A 491 -12.65 -11.40 5.83
C TYR A 491 -13.89 -10.58 5.50
N ALA A 492 -13.80 -9.81 4.41
CA ALA A 492 -14.94 -9.09 3.84
C ALA A 492 -16.05 -10.05 3.41
N LYS A 493 -17.26 -9.54 3.33
CA LYS A 493 -18.45 -10.28 2.86
C LYS A 493 -18.97 -9.73 1.54
N GLY A 494 -19.81 -10.52 0.86
CA GLY A 494 -20.54 -10.09 -0.34
C GLY A 494 -19.83 -10.38 -1.66
N ILE A 495 -18.57 -10.84 -1.65
CA ILE A 495 -17.87 -11.35 -2.85
C ILE A 495 -18.30 -12.81 -3.05
N SER A 496 -18.86 -13.12 -4.21
CA SER A 496 -19.30 -14.49 -4.54
C SER A 496 -18.30 -15.24 -5.41
N THR A 497 -17.68 -14.55 -6.37
CA THR A 497 -16.75 -15.16 -7.31
C THR A 497 -15.62 -14.21 -7.66
N VAL A 498 -14.39 -14.72 -7.68
CA VAL A 498 -13.22 -14.00 -8.22
C VAL A 498 -12.52 -14.88 -9.22
N ILE A 499 -12.22 -14.33 -10.38
CA ILE A 499 -11.49 -14.97 -11.47
C ILE A 499 -10.18 -14.20 -11.68
N VAL A 500 -9.07 -14.92 -11.75
CA VAL A 500 -7.74 -14.36 -12.02
C VAL A 500 -7.16 -15.11 -13.22
N ASN A 501 -6.75 -14.39 -14.24
CA ASN A 501 -6.20 -14.98 -15.48
C ASN A 501 -7.13 -16.07 -16.06
N GLY A 502 -8.45 -15.92 -15.93
CA GLY A 502 -9.46 -16.86 -16.40
C GLY A 502 -9.69 -18.09 -15.52
N LYS A 503 -9.03 -18.20 -14.36
CA LYS A 503 -9.24 -19.28 -13.38
C LYS A 503 -10.08 -18.78 -12.20
N VAL A 504 -11.04 -19.59 -11.76
CA VAL A 504 -11.88 -19.27 -10.60
C VAL A 504 -11.07 -19.52 -9.34
N VAL A 505 -10.82 -18.46 -8.58
CA VAL A 505 -10.06 -18.48 -7.31
C VAL A 505 -10.98 -18.42 -6.10
N ILE A 506 -12.05 -17.63 -6.19
CA ILE A 506 -13.15 -17.64 -5.20
C ILE A 506 -14.40 -18.17 -5.89
N GLU A 507 -15.07 -19.12 -5.25
CA GLU A 507 -16.37 -19.68 -5.66
C GLU A 507 -17.31 -19.76 -4.47
N ALA A 508 -18.51 -19.19 -4.60
CA ALA A 508 -19.48 -19.10 -3.52
C ALA A 508 -18.89 -18.55 -2.20
N GLY A 509 -17.95 -17.59 -2.32
CA GLY A 509 -17.26 -16.97 -1.19
C GLY A 509 -16.07 -17.76 -0.64
N GLU A 510 -15.80 -18.98 -1.13
CA GLU A 510 -14.72 -19.84 -0.64
C GLU A 510 -13.56 -19.94 -1.63
N HIS A 511 -12.35 -20.05 -1.09
CA HIS A 511 -11.12 -20.16 -1.89
C HIS A 511 -10.99 -21.59 -2.48
N THR A 512 -10.77 -21.67 -3.79
CA THR A 512 -10.69 -22.95 -4.53
C THR A 512 -9.33 -23.67 -4.38
N GLY A 513 -8.31 -22.98 -3.90
CA GLY A 513 -6.93 -23.47 -3.86
C GLY A 513 -6.10 -23.11 -5.10
N GLU A 514 -6.70 -22.52 -6.13
CA GLU A 514 -6.00 -22.12 -7.35
C GLU A 514 -5.05 -20.92 -7.12
N LEU A 515 -3.86 -20.99 -7.71
CA LEU A 515 -2.83 -19.95 -7.66
C LEU A 515 -2.42 -19.48 -9.06
N PRO A 516 -3.34 -18.89 -9.85
CA PRO A 516 -3.09 -18.54 -11.24
C PRO A 516 -2.38 -17.20 -11.42
N GLY A 517 -2.07 -16.49 -10.35
CA GLY A 517 -1.42 -15.18 -10.39
C GLY A 517 -0.04 -15.23 -11.04
N LYS A 518 0.37 -14.10 -11.57
CA LYS A 518 1.63 -13.92 -12.28
C LYS A 518 2.36 -12.68 -11.79
N VAL A 519 3.69 -12.73 -11.81
CA VAL A 519 4.51 -11.52 -11.74
C VAL A 519 4.38 -10.80 -13.07
N LEU A 520 3.71 -9.64 -13.05
CA LEU A 520 3.52 -8.81 -14.22
C LEU A 520 4.72 -7.86 -14.37
N ARG A 521 5.33 -7.89 -15.55
CA ARG A 521 6.54 -7.13 -15.83
C ARG A 521 6.26 -5.98 -16.80
N ARG A 522 6.82 -4.83 -16.53
CA ARG A 522 6.77 -3.69 -17.43
C ARG A 522 7.36 -4.05 -18.80
N GLY A 523 6.66 -3.65 -19.85
CA GLY A 523 7.06 -3.92 -21.24
C GLY A 523 6.84 -5.34 -21.76
N LEU A 524 6.42 -6.31 -20.91
CA LEU A 524 6.26 -7.71 -21.33
C LEU A 524 4.83 -8.24 -21.21
N ASN A 525 4.11 -7.93 -20.14
CA ASN A 525 2.82 -8.56 -19.82
C ASN A 525 1.67 -7.52 -19.75
N GLY A 526 1.63 -6.57 -20.68
CA GLY A 526 0.57 -5.56 -20.73
C GLY A 526 0.72 -4.42 -19.70
N VAL A 527 1.87 -4.34 -19.02
CA VAL A 527 2.25 -3.20 -18.17
C VAL A 527 3.28 -2.38 -18.93
N GLY A 528 3.01 -1.07 -19.13
CA GLY A 528 3.77 -0.21 -20.03
C GLY A 528 4.47 0.97 -19.39
#